data_51151d316d64106deb43d9ad4fe676b8
#
_entry.id   51151d316d64106deb43d9ad4fe676b8
#
_cell.length_a   1.000
_cell.length_b   1.000
_cell.length_c   1.000
_cell.angle_alpha   90.00
_cell.angle_beta   90.00
_cell.angle_gamma   90.00
#
_symmetry.space_group_name_H-M   'P 1'
#
loop_
_entity.id
_entity.type
_entity.pdbx_description
1 polymer ?
#
loop_
_entity_poly.entity_id
_entity_poly.type
_entity_poly.pdbx_seq_one_letter_code
_entity_poly.pdbx_strand_id
1 'polypeptide(L)'
;MAIAVAASLAVSRHGGDAGRSARRDVGTPPARHGGAPAAVPATAPGAHRAPREPVPILFYHVINRPPPGTPEPELWVSPQDFAAQVAALAERGYHAVTLQQVYDAWHHGGLLPSKPIVFSFDDGYHSQYSNALPILRSRGWPGVLNLEVKLLATDLRPPEVRAMIAAGWEVDAHTFTHPNLTTLSADRLREEVAGSREAIRRRFGVPVNFFCYPAGSFDSAVVAAVRSAGYLGATTTQPGLASPVSSPFELRRVRVNGSDGVGGMERSLAGEAT
;
A
#
# COMPACT_ATOMS: atom_id res chain seq x y z
N MET A 1 -3.34 8.56 20.18
CA MET A 1 -3.60 10.03 20.12
C MET A 1 -3.10 10.50 18.76
N ALA A 2 -4.03 10.83 17.86
CA ALA A 2 -3.69 11.36 16.55
C ALA A 2 -3.37 12.86 16.72
N ILE A 3 -2.18 13.29 16.35
CA ILE A 3 -1.81 14.70 16.34
C ILE A 3 -1.91 15.19 14.89
N ALA A 4 -2.96 15.99 14.63
CA ALA A 4 -3.12 16.69 13.38
C ALA A 4 -2.27 17.97 13.43
N VAL A 5 -1.36 18.16 12.50
CA VAL A 5 -0.68 19.43 12.26
C VAL A 5 -1.47 20.19 11.19
N ALA A 6 -2.18 21.24 11.62
CA ALA A 6 -2.89 22.17 10.73
C ALA A 6 -1.93 23.27 10.25
N ALA A 7 -1.73 23.38 8.95
CA ALA A 7 -1.13 24.56 8.33
C ALA A 7 -2.22 25.32 7.56
N SER A 8 -2.56 26.51 8.05
CA SER A 8 -3.45 27.47 7.37
C SER A 8 -2.71 28.21 6.27
N LEU A 9 -3.28 28.24 5.06
CA LEU A 9 -2.90 29.20 4.01
C LEU A 9 -4.15 29.85 3.43
N ALA A 10 -4.09 31.18 3.40
CA ALA A 10 -5.16 32.10 3.02
C ALA A 10 -5.43 32.08 1.52
N VAL A 11 -6.72 32.16 1.17
CA VAL A 11 -7.22 32.29 -0.21
C VAL A 11 -7.46 33.75 -0.53
N SER A 12 -6.83 34.25 -1.60
CA SER A 12 -7.19 35.52 -2.26
C SER A 12 -8.15 35.25 -3.42
N ARG A 13 -9.31 35.90 -3.38
CA ARG A 13 -10.29 35.91 -4.47
C ARG A 13 -9.98 37.06 -5.44
N HIS A 14 -10.07 36.75 -6.74
CA HIS A 14 -10.34 37.77 -7.77
C HIS A 14 -11.40 37.21 -8.73
N GLY A 15 -12.46 38.01 -8.90
CA GLY A 15 -13.56 37.71 -9.83
C GLY A 15 -13.37 38.44 -11.17
N GLY A 16 -14.25 38.10 -12.12
CA GLY A 16 -14.39 38.79 -13.42
C GLY A 16 -15.00 37.89 -14.47
N ASP A 17 -16.02 38.12 -14.84
CA ASP A 17 -17.30 38.28 -15.50
C ASP A 17 -17.23 38.06 -17.06
N ALA A 18 -18.45 37.71 -17.58
CA ALA A 18 -18.99 37.85 -18.94
C ALA A 18 -18.64 36.80 -20.04
N GLY A 19 -19.49 35.80 -20.31
CA GLY A 19 -20.61 35.90 -21.26
C GLY A 19 -20.25 35.84 -22.76
N ARG A 20 -20.56 34.68 -23.41
CA ARG A 20 -21.25 34.65 -24.72
C ARG A 20 -21.67 33.24 -25.15
N SER A 21 -22.94 33.18 -25.51
CA SER A 21 -23.66 32.10 -26.18
C SER A 21 -23.12 31.82 -27.60
N ALA A 22 -22.95 30.54 -27.97
CA ALA A 22 -22.98 30.12 -29.38
C ALA A 22 -23.34 28.62 -29.51
N ARG A 23 -24.16 28.40 -30.44
CA ARG A 23 -25.05 27.35 -30.93
C ARG A 23 -24.46 25.94 -31.03
N ARG A 24 -25.42 25.00 -30.92
CA ARG A 24 -25.32 23.54 -31.12
C ARG A 24 -24.79 23.19 -32.52
N ASP A 25 -23.90 22.23 -32.53
CA ASP A 25 -23.71 21.35 -33.68
C ASP A 25 -23.81 19.90 -33.18
N VAL A 26 -24.66 19.14 -33.84
CA VAL A 26 -24.95 17.74 -33.56
C VAL A 26 -23.94 16.90 -34.32
N GLY A 27 -22.85 16.54 -33.67
CA GLY A 27 -21.84 15.66 -34.23
C GLY A 27 -22.04 14.22 -33.74
N THR A 28 -22.08 13.30 -34.67
CA THR A 28 -22.17 11.84 -34.56
C THR A 28 -21.17 11.26 -33.53
N PRO A 29 -21.53 10.28 -32.69
CA PRO A 29 -20.62 9.71 -31.72
C PRO A 29 -19.50 8.90 -32.41
N PRO A 30 -18.24 9.05 -32.01
CA PRO A 30 -17.16 8.22 -32.52
C PRO A 30 -17.28 6.79 -31.95
N ALA A 31 -16.92 5.84 -32.79
CA ALA A 31 -16.89 4.41 -32.55
C ALA A 31 -16.12 4.05 -31.27
N ARG A 32 -16.66 3.10 -30.52
CA ARG A 32 -16.00 2.46 -29.38
C ARG A 32 -14.70 1.78 -29.85
N HIS A 33 -13.57 2.35 -29.54
CA HIS A 33 -12.32 1.63 -29.58
C HIS A 33 -12.28 0.70 -28.39
N GLY A 34 -12.38 -0.60 -28.66
CA GLY A 34 -12.09 -1.64 -27.68
C GLY A 34 -10.65 -1.49 -27.17
N GLY A 35 -10.50 -1.05 -25.95
CA GLY A 35 -9.21 -1.07 -25.27
C GLY A 35 -8.76 -2.53 -25.12
N ALA A 36 -7.64 -2.87 -25.73
CA ALA A 36 -6.96 -4.14 -25.49
C ALA A 36 -6.67 -4.27 -24.00
N PRO A 37 -6.81 -5.48 -23.39
CA PRO A 37 -6.41 -5.71 -22.01
C PRO A 37 -4.94 -5.35 -21.86
N ALA A 38 -4.61 -4.62 -20.79
CA ALA A 38 -3.24 -4.27 -20.45
C ALA A 38 -2.38 -5.57 -20.43
N ALA A 39 -1.29 -5.55 -21.18
CA ALA A 39 -0.37 -6.66 -21.26
C ALA A 39 0.12 -7.01 -19.85
N VAL A 40 -0.12 -8.25 -19.44
CA VAL A 40 0.48 -8.84 -18.24
C VAL A 40 2.00 -8.73 -18.41
N PRO A 41 2.75 -8.14 -17.45
CA PRO A 41 4.19 -8.05 -17.57
C PRO A 41 4.78 -9.45 -17.74
N ALA A 42 5.72 -9.56 -18.67
CA ALA A 42 6.39 -10.81 -19.02
C ALA A 42 6.87 -11.52 -17.76
N THR A 43 6.58 -12.81 -17.67
CA THR A 43 7.02 -13.72 -16.61
C THR A 43 8.52 -13.56 -16.39
N ALA A 44 8.90 -13.15 -15.18
CA ALA A 44 10.31 -13.11 -14.78
C ALA A 44 10.97 -14.48 -14.96
N PRO A 45 12.23 -14.56 -15.40
CA PRO A 45 12.94 -15.84 -15.56
C PRO A 45 12.96 -16.59 -14.22
N GLY A 46 12.48 -17.84 -14.20
CA GLY A 46 12.53 -18.69 -13.01
C GLY A 46 11.25 -18.73 -12.15
N ALA A 47 10.10 -18.28 -12.69
CA ALA A 47 8.83 -18.46 -11.98
C ALA A 47 8.47 -19.97 -11.88
N HIS A 48 8.39 -20.47 -10.64
CA HIS A 48 8.00 -21.84 -10.34
C HIS A 48 6.65 -21.86 -9.62
N ARG A 49 5.92 -22.97 -9.74
CA ARG A 49 4.79 -23.21 -8.84
C ARG A 49 5.36 -23.22 -7.43
N ALA A 50 5.17 -22.12 -6.71
CA ALA A 50 5.74 -21.96 -5.38
C ALA A 50 5.21 -23.08 -4.47
N PRO A 51 6.06 -23.73 -3.67
CA PRO A 51 5.59 -24.40 -2.48
C PRO A 51 4.74 -23.38 -1.70
N ARG A 52 3.74 -23.87 -0.96
CA ARG A 52 2.96 -23.01 -0.04
C ARG A 52 3.85 -22.61 1.15
N GLU A 53 4.92 -21.90 0.87
CA GLU A 53 5.88 -21.42 1.86
C GLU A 53 5.47 -20.05 2.40
N PRO A 54 5.82 -19.75 3.64
CA PRO A 54 5.65 -18.41 4.20
C PRO A 54 6.43 -17.37 3.39
N VAL A 55 5.83 -16.18 3.24
CA VAL A 55 6.40 -15.06 2.52
C VAL A 55 6.60 -13.88 3.46
N PRO A 56 7.79 -13.26 3.53
CA PRO A 56 7.98 -12.04 4.30
C PRO A 56 7.23 -10.87 3.66
N ILE A 57 6.49 -10.14 4.49
CA ILE A 57 5.86 -8.86 4.15
C ILE A 57 6.53 -7.81 5.02
N LEU A 58 7.48 -7.07 4.43
CA LEU A 58 8.09 -5.93 5.11
C LEU A 58 7.09 -4.78 5.18
N PHE A 59 7.04 -4.04 6.29
CA PHE A 59 6.25 -2.83 6.34
C PHE A 59 7.02 -1.61 6.81
N TYR A 60 6.81 -0.53 6.08
CA TYR A 60 7.42 0.78 6.22
C TYR A 60 6.33 1.84 6.34
N HIS A 61 6.70 3.04 6.79
CA HIS A 61 5.83 4.21 6.80
C HIS A 61 6.48 5.36 6.03
N VAL A 62 7.36 6.12 6.63
CA VAL A 62 7.98 7.30 6.02
C VAL A 62 9.38 6.95 5.51
N ILE A 63 9.62 7.13 4.21
CA ILE A 63 10.95 6.94 3.62
C ILE A 63 11.64 8.30 3.53
N ASN A 64 12.04 8.80 4.69
CA ASN A 64 12.75 10.07 4.83
C ASN A 64 13.49 10.12 6.16
N ARG A 65 14.33 11.13 6.36
CA ARG A 65 14.96 11.40 7.66
C ARG A 65 13.95 12.08 8.59
N PRO A 66 13.84 11.64 9.85
CA PRO A 66 12.95 12.29 10.80
C PRO A 66 13.40 13.73 11.08
N PRO A 67 12.48 14.71 11.06
CA PRO A 67 12.77 16.04 11.59
C PRO A 67 13.16 15.98 13.07
N PRO A 68 13.96 16.93 13.59
CA PRO A 68 14.25 17.01 15.00
C PRO A 68 12.98 17.05 15.87
N GLY A 69 12.90 16.21 16.90
CA GLY A 69 11.73 16.14 17.78
C GLY A 69 10.55 15.35 17.24
N THR A 70 10.69 14.59 16.15
CA THR A 70 9.66 13.68 15.64
C THR A 70 9.21 12.71 16.73
N PRO A 71 7.88 12.57 17.01
CA PRO A 71 7.38 11.74 18.12
C PRO A 71 7.69 10.25 17.97
N GLU A 72 7.72 9.75 16.75
CA GLU A 72 7.91 8.32 16.43
C GLU A 72 9.01 8.16 15.38
N PRO A 73 10.29 8.41 15.75
CA PRO A 73 11.39 8.38 14.78
C PRO A 73 11.61 7.01 14.13
N GLU A 74 11.19 5.94 14.79
CA GLU A 74 11.29 4.56 14.28
C GLU A 74 10.38 4.27 13.08
N LEU A 75 9.38 5.11 12.82
CA LEU A 75 8.59 5.04 11.59
C LEU A 75 9.31 5.62 10.36
N TRP A 76 10.48 6.25 10.56
CA TRP A 76 11.21 6.97 9.52
C TRP A 76 12.48 6.21 9.14
N VAL A 77 12.45 5.57 7.98
CA VAL A 77 13.63 4.94 7.39
C VAL A 77 14.25 5.91 6.39
N SER A 78 15.55 6.20 6.52
CA SER A 78 16.20 7.12 5.59
C SER A 78 16.20 6.54 4.16
N PRO A 79 16.17 7.38 3.11
CA PRO A 79 16.26 6.89 1.73
C PRO A 79 17.55 6.09 1.47
N GLN A 80 18.64 6.42 2.15
CA GLN A 80 19.92 5.71 2.06
C GLN A 80 19.81 4.31 2.67
N ASP A 81 19.22 4.19 3.87
CA ASP A 81 19.03 2.89 4.52
C ASP A 81 18.04 2.02 3.73
N PHE A 82 16.94 2.61 3.25
CA PHE A 82 16.00 1.89 2.41
C PHE A 82 16.66 1.36 1.12
N ALA A 83 17.47 2.18 0.44
CA ALA A 83 18.22 1.76 -0.74
C ALA A 83 19.22 0.63 -0.43
N ALA A 84 19.91 0.71 0.72
CA ALA A 84 20.83 -0.32 1.17
C ALA A 84 20.11 -1.64 1.51
N GLN A 85 18.94 -1.56 2.18
CA GLN A 85 18.09 -2.72 2.48
C GLN A 85 17.59 -3.41 1.21
N VAL A 86 17.09 -2.63 0.24
CA VAL A 86 16.65 -3.14 -1.07
C VAL A 86 17.81 -3.79 -1.84
N ALA A 87 19.00 -3.20 -1.81
CA ALA A 87 20.21 -3.76 -2.41
C ALA A 87 20.59 -5.10 -1.78
N ALA A 88 20.68 -5.14 -0.45
CA ALA A 88 21.05 -6.35 0.30
C ALA A 88 20.05 -7.52 0.04
N LEU A 89 18.76 -7.23 -0.03
CA LEU A 89 17.75 -8.24 -0.34
C LEU A 89 17.91 -8.78 -1.76
N ALA A 90 18.18 -7.89 -2.73
CA ALA A 90 18.42 -8.31 -4.12
C ALA A 90 19.68 -9.19 -4.24
N GLU A 91 20.77 -8.84 -3.56
CA GLU A 91 22.01 -9.62 -3.52
C GLU A 91 21.80 -11.01 -2.91
N ARG A 92 20.84 -11.15 -1.98
CA ARG A 92 20.43 -12.44 -1.40
C ARG A 92 19.44 -13.21 -2.28
N GLY A 93 19.10 -12.69 -3.45
CA GLY A 93 18.22 -13.33 -4.42
C GLY A 93 16.73 -13.21 -4.08
N TYR A 94 16.32 -12.25 -3.26
CA TYR A 94 14.91 -11.93 -3.10
C TYR A 94 14.35 -11.21 -4.34
N HIS A 95 13.06 -11.40 -4.58
CA HIS A 95 12.33 -10.77 -5.68
C HIS A 95 11.02 -10.17 -5.14
N ALA A 96 10.84 -8.88 -5.32
CA ALA A 96 9.63 -8.23 -4.85
C ALA A 96 8.42 -8.66 -5.68
N VAL A 97 7.32 -8.91 -4.97
CA VAL A 97 6.01 -9.28 -5.52
C VAL A 97 4.93 -8.48 -4.81
N THR A 98 3.73 -8.42 -5.40
CA THR A 98 2.56 -7.84 -4.74
C THR A 98 1.91 -8.84 -3.79
N LEU A 99 1.07 -8.36 -2.88
CA LEU A 99 0.30 -9.22 -1.98
C LEU A 99 -0.73 -10.05 -2.75
N GLN A 100 -1.29 -9.50 -3.84
CA GLN A 100 -2.17 -10.22 -4.74
C GLN A 100 -1.46 -11.42 -5.38
N GLN A 101 -0.21 -11.26 -5.85
CA GLN A 101 0.56 -12.37 -6.41
C GLN A 101 0.81 -13.47 -5.38
N VAL A 102 1.10 -13.11 -4.13
CA VAL A 102 1.25 -14.08 -3.03
C VAL A 102 -0.06 -14.83 -2.79
N TYR A 103 -1.18 -14.10 -2.70
CA TYR A 103 -2.50 -14.69 -2.51
C TYR A 103 -2.87 -15.67 -3.64
N ASP A 104 -2.66 -15.26 -4.88
CA ASP A 104 -2.96 -16.10 -6.06
C ASP A 104 -2.10 -17.37 -6.08
N ALA A 105 -0.83 -17.28 -5.69
CA ALA A 105 0.04 -18.43 -5.57
C ALA A 105 -0.45 -19.43 -4.51
N TRP A 106 -0.88 -18.93 -3.37
CA TRP A 106 -1.35 -19.77 -2.27
C TRP A 106 -2.72 -20.40 -2.50
N HIS A 107 -3.64 -19.70 -3.16
CA HIS A 107 -5.05 -20.09 -3.26
C HIS A 107 -5.48 -20.50 -4.67
N HIS A 108 -4.83 -20.00 -5.70
CA HIS A 108 -5.25 -20.18 -7.09
C HIS A 108 -4.17 -20.84 -7.97
N GLY A 109 -3.04 -21.24 -7.39
CA GLY A 109 -1.95 -21.89 -8.12
C GLY A 109 -1.13 -20.95 -9.01
N GLY A 110 -1.11 -19.66 -8.68
CA GLY A 110 -0.24 -18.67 -9.32
C GLY A 110 1.24 -19.01 -9.16
N LEU A 111 2.07 -18.34 -9.93
CA LEU A 111 3.52 -18.52 -9.89
C LEU A 111 4.17 -17.39 -9.08
N LEU A 112 5.18 -17.74 -8.30
CA LEU A 112 6.07 -16.76 -7.64
C LEU A 112 7.51 -16.99 -8.10
N PRO A 113 8.35 -15.94 -8.10
CA PRO A 113 9.79 -16.12 -8.23
C PRO A 113 10.35 -16.86 -7.01
N SER A 114 11.60 -17.30 -7.09
CA SER A 114 12.33 -17.77 -5.91
C SER A 114 12.46 -16.65 -4.89
N LYS A 115 12.42 -16.98 -3.58
CA LYS A 115 12.53 -16.02 -2.48
C LYS A 115 11.63 -14.77 -2.68
N PRO A 116 10.29 -14.94 -2.79
CA PRO A 116 9.40 -13.81 -2.93
C PRO A 116 9.40 -12.96 -1.64
N ILE A 117 9.27 -11.64 -1.79
CA ILE A 117 9.15 -10.70 -0.68
C ILE A 117 8.17 -9.58 -1.05
N VAL A 118 7.39 -9.10 -0.09
CA VAL A 118 6.48 -7.97 -0.27
C VAL A 118 7.04 -6.75 0.45
N PHE A 119 7.12 -5.62 -0.25
CA PHE A 119 7.38 -4.31 0.35
C PHE A 119 6.05 -3.59 0.52
N SER A 120 5.55 -3.46 1.75
CA SER A 120 4.33 -2.72 2.05
C SER A 120 4.63 -1.39 2.71
N PHE A 121 3.80 -0.39 2.40
CA PHE A 121 3.95 0.99 2.86
C PHE A 121 2.61 1.45 3.41
N ASP A 122 2.59 1.81 4.69
CA ASP A 122 1.36 2.20 5.38
C ASP A 122 1.12 3.71 5.26
N ASP A 123 -0.13 4.12 5.46
CA ASP A 123 -0.69 5.47 5.51
C ASP A 123 -0.80 6.18 4.16
N GLY A 124 0.24 6.27 3.37
CA GLY A 124 0.25 7.02 2.11
C GLY A 124 1.00 8.34 2.24
N TYR A 125 2.23 8.31 2.72
CA TYR A 125 3.13 9.47 2.77
C TYR A 125 3.73 9.80 1.41
N HIS A 126 3.88 11.10 1.11
CA HIS A 126 4.51 11.56 -0.13
C HIS A 126 5.90 10.94 -0.37
N SER A 127 6.65 10.68 0.70
CA SER A 127 7.98 10.07 0.62
C SER A 127 7.99 8.65 0.02
N GLN A 128 6.87 7.96 0.04
CA GLN A 128 6.72 6.65 -0.61
C GLN A 128 6.74 6.80 -2.14
N TYR A 129 6.17 7.88 -2.66
CA TYR A 129 6.26 8.23 -4.08
C TYR A 129 7.63 8.82 -4.44
N SER A 130 8.11 9.82 -3.67
CA SER A 130 9.31 10.57 -4.04
C SER A 130 10.62 9.80 -3.82
N ASN A 131 10.65 8.88 -2.84
CA ASN A 131 11.86 8.17 -2.45
C ASN A 131 11.77 6.64 -2.63
N ALA A 132 10.70 5.98 -2.16
CA ALA A 132 10.61 4.52 -2.27
C ALA A 132 10.37 4.04 -3.71
N LEU A 133 9.45 4.68 -4.43
CA LEU A 133 9.14 4.30 -5.81
C LEU A 133 10.36 4.27 -6.74
N PRO A 134 11.21 5.32 -6.83
CA PRO A 134 12.37 5.27 -7.73
C PRO A 134 13.38 4.19 -7.33
N ILE A 135 13.57 3.92 -6.04
CA ILE A 135 14.48 2.89 -5.55
C ILE A 135 13.99 1.49 -5.97
N LEU A 136 12.72 1.15 -5.73
CA LEU A 136 12.15 -0.14 -6.14
C LEU A 136 12.08 -0.26 -7.67
N ARG A 137 11.66 0.81 -8.35
CA ARG A 137 11.56 0.85 -9.81
C ARG A 137 12.90 0.60 -10.51
N SER A 138 14.02 1.03 -9.93
CA SER A 138 15.37 0.77 -10.49
C SER A 138 15.68 -0.72 -10.64
N ARG A 139 14.95 -1.58 -9.93
CA ARG A 139 15.05 -3.04 -9.97
C ARG A 139 13.85 -3.72 -10.65
N GLY A 140 12.90 -2.94 -11.17
CA GLY A 140 11.62 -3.46 -11.67
C GLY A 140 10.73 -4.07 -10.58
N TRP A 141 10.89 -3.65 -9.34
CA TRP A 141 10.18 -4.18 -8.18
C TRP A 141 8.92 -3.38 -7.87
N PRO A 142 7.79 -4.04 -7.64
CA PRO A 142 6.57 -3.41 -7.16
C PRO A 142 6.65 -3.13 -5.65
N GLY A 143 5.72 -2.30 -5.17
CA GLY A 143 5.38 -2.14 -3.76
C GLY A 143 3.88 -2.36 -3.55
N VAL A 144 3.45 -2.41 -2.30
CA VAL A 144 2.05 -2.44 -1.87
C VAL A 144 1.78 -1.20 -1.02
N LEU A 145 0.86 -0.36 -1.46
CA LEU A 145 0.47 0.87 -0.78
C LEU A 145 -0.80 0.63 0.02
N ASN A 146 -0.71 0.60 1.35
CA ASN A 146 -1.85 0.57 2.26
C ASN A 146 -2.30 2.02 2.53
N LEU A 147 -3.34 2.47 1.84
CA LEU A 147 -3.69 3.87 1.71
C LEU A 147 -4.73 4.33 2.73
N GLU A 148 -4.40 5.31 3.58
CA GLU A 148 -5.36 6.11 4.32
C GLU A 148 -6.00 7.13 3.36
N VAL A 149 -7.32 7.04 3.17
CA VAL A 149 -8.01 7.87 2.17
C VAL A 149 -7.88 9.37 2.47
N LYS A 150 -7.86 9.76 3.74
CA LYS A 150 -7.75 11.16 4.17
C LYS A 150 -6.43 11.80 3.74
N LEU A 151 -5.33 11.06 3.73
CA LEU A 151 -4.00 11.56 3.35
C LEU A 151 -3.87 11.87 1.86
N LEU A 152 -4.80 11.40 1.01
CA LEU A 152 -4.88 11.83 -0.40
C LEU A 152 -5.09 13.34 -0.59
N ALA A 153 -5.57 14.04 0.42
CA ALA A 153 -5.79 15.47 0.36
C ALA A 153 -4.59 16.30 0.85
N THR A 154 -3.72 15.73 1.67
CA THR A 154 -2.70 16.48 2.41
C THR A 154 -1.27 16.01 2.16
N ASP A 155 -1.07 14.75 1.77
CA ASP A 155 0.27 14.16 1.67
C ASP A 155 0.48 13.50 0.29
N LEU A 156 0.08 12.25 0.11
CA LEU A 156 0.25 11.54 -1.15
C LEU A 156 -0.91 11.85 -2.12
N ARG A 157 -0.63 12.67 -3.13
CA ARG A 157 -1.66 13.18 -4.06
C ARG A 157 -2.10 12.12 -5.09
N PRO A 158 -3.35 12.18 -5.58
CA PRO A 158 -3.88 11.21 -6.54
C PRO A 158 -3.06 11.02 -7.83
N PRO A 159 -2.45 12.04 -8.45
CA PRO A 159 -1.56 11.82 -9.59
C PRO A 159 -0.33 10.97 -9.24
N GLU A 160 0.18 11.09 -8.03
CA GLU A 160 1.33 10.32 -7.52
C GLU A 160 0.94 8.85 -7.32
N VAL A 161 -0.22 8.58 -6.71
CA VAL A 161 -0.78 7.22 -6.61
C VAL A 161 -0.97 6.59 -8.00
N ARG A 162 -1.48 7.35 -8.98
CA ARG A 162 -1.60 6.85 -10.37
C ARG A 162 -0.25 6.50 -10.99
N ALA A 163 0.78 7.28 -10.71
CA ALA A 163 2.13 6.98 -11.18
C ALA A 163 2.71 5.71 -10.51
N MET A 164 2.42 5.49 -9.21
CA MET A 164 2.78 4.25 -8.51
C MET A 164 2.06 3.04 -9.11
N ILE A 165 0.75 3.14 -9.36
CA ILE A 165 -0.04 2.10 -10.03
C ILE A 165 0.52 1.80 -11.43
N ALA A 166 0.84 2.82 -12.23
CA ALA A 166 1.44 2.66 -13.55
C ALA A 166 2.83 1.99 -13.50
N ALA A 167 3.53 2.10 -12.37
CA ALA A 167 4.79 1.41 -12.11
C ALA A 167 4.62 -0.02 -11.55
N GLY A 168 3.38 -0.53 -11.49
CA GLY A 168 3.07 -1.90 -11.03
C GLY A 168 2.82 -2.04 -9.53
N TRP A 169 2.67 -0.93 -8.80
CA TRP A 169 2.32 -1.00 -7.38
C TRP A 169 0.86 -1.42 -7.20
N GLU A 170 0.64 -2.27 -6.19
CA GLU A 170 -0.68 -2.59 -5.67
C GLU A 170 -1.16 -1.49 -4.72
N VAL A 171 -2.46 -1.24 -4.69
CA VAL A 171 -3.07 -0.28 -3.76
C VAL A 171 -4.14 -0.98 -2.95
N ASP A 172 -3.96 -1.00 -1.66
CA ASP A 172 -4.86 -1.57 -0.67
C ASP A 172 -5.36 -0.51 0.31
N ALA A 173 -6.31 -0.88 1.18
CA ALA A 173 -6.94 0.07 2.07
C ALA A 173 -6.34 0.03 3.48
N HIS A 174 -6.17 1.24 4.05
CA HIS A 174 -5.77 1.45 5.45
C HIS A 174 -6.76 2.37 6.18
N THR A 175 -8.06 2.10 5.99
CA THR A 175 -9.18 2.90 6.48
C THR A 175 -9.37 4.25 5.80
N PHE A 176 -10.37 4.98 6.26
CA PHE A 176 -10.64 6.33 5.80
C PHE A 176 -9.84 7.38 6.58
N THR A 177 -9.74 7.22 7.94
CA THR A 177 -9.18 8.22 8.86
C THR A 177 -8.25 7.64 9.93
N HIS A 178 -7.79 6.41 9.79
CA HIS A 178 -6.86 5.71 10.67
C HIS A 178 -7.29 5.64 12.16
N PRO A 179 -8.56 5.29 12.49
CA PRO A 179 -8.99 5.16 13.88
C PRO A 179 -8.62 3.80 14.48
N ASN A 180 -8.72 3.69 15.81
CA ASN A 180 -8.78 2.38 16.44
C ASN A 180 -10.13 1.72 16.13
N LEU A 181 -10.14 0.73 15.26
CA LEU A 181 -11.35 0.08 14.74
C LEU A 181 -12.15 -0.66 15.82
N THR A 182 -11.48 -1.18 16.86
CA THR A 182 -12.13 -1.95 17.94
C THR A 182 -12.99 -1.09 18.87
N THR A 183 -12.91 0.23 18.77
CA THR A 183 -13.66 1.17 19.59
C THR A 183 -14.84 1.82 18.86
N LEU A 184 -15.04 1.47 17.58
CA LEU A 184 -16.04 2.11 16.74
C LEU A 184 -17.42 1.45 16.87
N SER A 185 -18.48 2.23 16.64
CA SER A 185 -19.81 1.68 16.39
C SER A 185 -19.81 0.90 15.05
N ALA A 186 -20.78 0.00 14.88
CA ALA A 186 -20.88 -0.82 13.67
C ALA A 186 -20.99 0.03 12.38
N ASP A 187 -21.70 1.17 12.44
CA ASP A 187 -21.84 2.06 11.30
C ASP A 187 -20.52 2.75 10.96
N ARG A 188 -19.81 3.29 11.97
CA ARG A 188 -18.50 3.90 11.76
C ARG A 188 -17.47 2.87 11.29
N LEU A 189 -17.48 1.67 11.83
CA LEU A 189 -16.62 0.59 11.37
C LEU A 189 -16.85 0.27 9.88
N ARG A 190 -18.12 0.24 9.46
CA ARG A 190 -18.46 0.02 8.04
C ARG A 190 -17.95 1.16 7.15
N GLU A 191 -18.09 2.42 7.59
CA GLU A 191 -17.57 3.58 6.84
C GLU A 191 -16.03 3.51 6.71
N GLU A 192 -15.33 3.19 7.77
CA GLU A 192 -13.87 3.10 7.76
C GLU A 192 -13.36 1.94 6.89
N VAL A 193 -14.03 0.80 6.91
CA VAL A 193 -13.59 -0.43 6.22
C VAL A 193 -14.14 -0.48 4.79
N ALA A 194 -15.45 -0.55 4.60
CA ALA A 194 -16.07 -0.66 3.28
C ALA A 194 -16.00 0.66 2.50
N GLY A 195 -16.18 1.80 3.20
CA GLY A 195 -16.12 3.13 2.61
C GLY A 195 -14.74 3.46 2.03
N SER A 196 -13.65 3.11 2.72
CA SER A 196 -12.29 3.31 2.22
C SER A 196 -12.02 2.49 0.95
N ARG A 197 -12.42 1.22 0.93
CA ARG A 197 -12.32 0.36 -0.24
C ARG A 197 -13.00 0.97 -1.47
N GLU A 198 -14.24 1.38 -1.29
CA GLU A 198 -15.04 1.96 -2.36
C GLU A 198 -14.48 3.30 -2.85
N ALA A 199 -14.00 4.15 -1.93
CA ALA A 199 -13.39 5.43 -2.28
C ALA A 199 -12.14 5.25 -3.13
N ILE A 200 -11.25 4.32 -2.77
CA ILE A 200 -10.02 4.02 -3.52
C ILE A 200 -10.39 3.43 -4.89
N ARG A 201 -11.28 2.45 -4.95
CA ARG A 201 -11.75 1.83 -6.21
C ARG A 201 -12.34 2.84 -7.18
N ARG A 202 -13.24 3.71 -6.71
CA ARG A 202 -13.83 4.78 -7.55
C ARG A 202 -12.77 5.76 -8.05
N ARG A 203 -11.79 6.11 -7.20
CA ARG A 203 -10.82 7.14 -7.55
C ARG A 203 -9.77 6.67 -8.54
N PHE A 204 -9.35 5.43 -8.44
CA PHE A 204 -8.21 4.90 -9.19
C PHE A 204 -8.59 3.84 -10.23
N GLY A 205 -9.76 3.23 -10.14
CA GLY A 205 -10.22 2.21 -11.08
C GLY A 205 -9.47 0.87 -10.97
N VAL A 206 -8.88 0.60 -9.81
CA VAL A 206 -8.10 -0.63 -9.54
C VAL A 206 -8.81 -1.54 -8.53
N PRO A 207 -8.50 -2.84 -8.51
CA PRO A 207 -8.88 -3.72 -7.41
C PRO A 207 -8.30 -3.18 -6.09
N VAL A 208 -9.04 -3.36 -4.99
CA VAL A 208 -8.58 -3.12 -3.61
C VAL A 208 -8.96 -4.37 -2.84
N ASN A 209 -8.01 -5.30 -2.74
CA ASN A 209 -8.30 -6.66 -2.34
C ASN A 209 -7.85 -6.98 -0.90
N PHE A 210 -6.95 -6.18 -0.35
CA PHE A 210 -6.48 -6.38 1.01
C PHE A 210 -6.74 -5.16 1.86
N PHE A 211 -6.69 -5.40 3.18
CA PHE A 211 -6.88 -4.39 4.20
C PHE A 211 -5.68 -4.40 5.15
N CYS A 212 -5.25 -3.25 5.61
CA CYS A 212 -4.25 -3.14 6.65
C CYS A 212 -4.90 -2.57 7.91
N TYR A 213 -4.80 -3.28 9.04
CA TYR A 213 -5.38 -2.81 10.30
C TYR A 213 -4.57 -1.65 10.88
N PRO A 214 -5.17 -0.46 11.12
CA PRO A 214 -4.51 0.66 11.80
C PRO A 214 -3.89 0.23 13.13
N ALA A 215 -2.60 0.54 13.30
CA ALA A 215 -1.81 0.12 14.46
C ALA A 215 -1.86 -1.39 14.78
N GLY A 216 -2.32 -2.21 13.83
CA GLY A 216 -2.52 -3.65 14.02
C GLY A 216 -3.67 -4.02 14.95
N SER A 217 -4.55 -3.07 15.29
CA SER A 217 -5.68 -3.28 16.24
C SER A 217 -6.87 -3.89 15.53
N PHE A 218 -7.23 -5.11 15.91
CA PHE A 218 -8.42 -5.80 15.41
C PHE A 218 -8.99 -6.77 16.46
N ASP A 219 -10.25 -7.11 16.30
CA ASP A 219 -10.98 -8.16 17.00
C ASP A 219 -11.88 -8.93 16.02
N SER A 220 -12.67 -9.87 16.52
CA SER A 220 -13.55 -10.69 15.68
C SER A 220 -14.60 -9.86 14.93
N ALA A 221 -15.09 -8.75 15.50
CA ALA A 221 -16.06 -7.87 14.86
C ALA A 221 -15.41 -7.08 13.70
N VAL A 222 -14.20 -6.59 13.91
CA VAL A 222 -13.41 -5.91 12.86
C VAL A 222 -13.08 -6.88 11.72
N VAL A 223 -12.63 -8.11 12.02
CA VAL A 223 -12.37 -9.14 11.00
C VAL A 223 -13.65 -9.46 10.22
N ALA A 224 -14.79 -9.60 10.90
CA ALA A 224 -16.08 -9.83 10.22
C ALA A 224 -16.47 -8.67 9.29
N ALA A 225 -16.23 -7.42 9.70
CA ALA A 225 -16.48 -6.24 8.87
C ALA A 225 -15.59 -6.22 7.62
N VAL A 226 -14.29 -6.54 7.76
CA VAL A 226 -13.34 -6.62 6.64
C VAL A 226 -13.74 -7.72 5.65
N ARG A 227 -14.13 -8.91 6.14
CA ARG A 227 -14.68 -9.99 5.29
C ARG A 227 -15.93 -9.56 4.56
N SER A 228 -16.89 -8.96 5.27
CA SER A 228 -18.17 -8.52 4.71
C SER A 228 -18.02 -7.40 3.68
N ALA A 229 -16.98 -6.59 3.78
CA ALA A 229 -16.61 -5.59 2.79
C ALA A 229 -16.03 -6.20 1.50
N GLY A 230 -15.77 -7.51 1.48
CA GLY A 230 -15.29 -8.25 0.30
C GLY A 230 -13.79 -8.17 0.07
N TYR A 231 -13.00 -7.89 1.11
CA TYR A 231 -11.55 -8.07 1.04
C TYR A 231 -11.20 -9.56 1.03
N LEU A 232 -10.08 -9.90 0.40
CA LEU A 232 -9.55 -11.27 0.33
C LEU A 232 -8.68 -11.63 1.54
N GLY A 233 -8.11 -10.62 2.18
CA GLY A 233 -7.26 -10.77 3.34
C GLY A 233 -6.93 -9.45 4.01
N ALA A 234 -6.19 -9.52 5.13
CA ALA A 234 -5.72 -8.34 5.84
C ALA A 234 -4.37 -8.58 6.52
N THR A 235 -3.58 -7.51 6.59
CA THR A 235 -2.26 -7.49 7.23
C THR A 235 -2.31 -6.85 8.61
N THR A 236 -1.47 -7.36 9.51
CA THR A 236 -1.38 -6.93 10.91
C THR A 236 0.00 -6.33 11.21
N THR A 237 0.22 -5.92 12.46
CA THR A 237 1.55 -5.60 13.00
C THR A 237 2.16 -6.76 13.79
N GLN A 238 1.51 -7.91 13.83
CA GLN A 238 2.05 -9.09 14.48
C GLN A 238 3.35 -9.53 13.79
N PRO A 239 4.45 -9.70 14.52
CA PRO A 239 5.74 -10.02 13.93
C PRO A 239 5.78 -11.44 13.36
N GLY A 240 6.49 -11.61 12.24
CA GLY A 240 6.73 -12.90 11.61
C GLY A 240 6.40 -12.92 10.12
N LEU A 241 6.51 -14.09 9.52
CA LEU A 241 6.22 -14.29 8.10
C LEU A 241 4.73 -14.57 7.90
N ALA A 242 4.17 -14.03 6.82
CA ALA A 242 2.84 -14.40 6.37
C ALA A 242 2.85 -15.86 5.89
N SER A 243 1.84 -16.63 6.27
CA SER A 243 1.80 -18.07 6.00
C SER A 243 0.49 -18.48 5.33
N PRO A 244 0.53 -19.36 4.32
CA PRO A 244 -0.66 -19.87 3.64
C PRO A 244 -1.56 -20.74 4.51
N VAL A 245 -1.06 -21.18 5.67
CA VAL A 245 -1.84 -21.99 6.64
C VAL A 245 -2.48 -21.12 7.74
N SER A 246 -2.16 -19.83 7.81
CA SER A 246 -2.77 -18.87 8.72
C SER A 246 -4.06 -18.29 8.13
N SER A 247 -4.85 -17.63 8.96
CA SER A 247 -5.99 -16.82 8.51
C SER A 247 -5.51 -15.78 7.48
N PRO A 248 -6.10 -15.69 6.29
CA PRO A 248 -5.74 -14.63 5.34
C PRO A 248 -6.09 -13.22 5.85
N PHE A 249 -6.90 -13.12 6.90
CA PHE A 249 -7.27 -11.86 7.54
C PHE A 249 -6.37 -11.50 8.74
N GLU A 250 -5.27 -12.24 8.96
CA GLU A 250 -4.34 -12.02 10.07
C GLU A 250 -2.90 -12.24 9.60
N LEU A 251 -2.57 -11.75 8.40
CA LEU A 251 -1.24 -11.92 7.82
C LEU A 251 -0.21 -11.15 8.64
N ARG A 252 0.80 -11.88 9.12
CA ARG A 252 1.92 -11.33 9.87
C ARG A 252 2.83 -10.51 8.98
N ARG A 253 3.50 -9.53 9.56
CA ARG A 253 4.47 -8.70 8.83
C ARG A 253 5.78 -8.57 9.60
N VAL A 254 6.81 -8.19 8.87
CA VAL A 254 8.13 -7.87 9.43
C VAL A 254 8.26 -6.35 9.46
N ARG A 255 8.30 -5.77 10.67
CA ARG A 255 8.51 -4.35 10.86
C ARG A 255 9.94 -3.97 10.51
N VAL A 256 10.11 -2.84 9.83
CA VAL A 256 11.41 -2.21 9.61
C VAL A 256 11.39 -0.83 10.25
N ASN A 257 12.27 -0.64 11.23
CA ASN A 257 12.39 0.59 12.00
C ASN A 257 13.49 1.51 11.45
N GLY A 258 13.41 2.78 11.80
CA GLY A 258 14.41 3.78 11.39
C GLY A 258 15.83 3.47 11.82
N SER A 259 15.99 2.82 12.97
CA SER A 259 17.28 2.42 13.54
C SER A 259 17.84 1.08 13.04
N ASP A 260 17.08 0.30 12.27
CA ASP A 260 17.45 -1.08 11.93
C ASP A 260 18.64 -1.19 10.97
N GLY A 261 18.76 -0.25 10.02
CA GLY A 261 19.72 -0.41 8.92
C GLY A 261 19.47 -1.73 8.17
N VAL A 262 20.52 -2.29 7.53
CA VAL A 262 20.45 -3.60 6.86
C VAL A 262 20.43 -4.73 7.89
N GLY A 263 21.33 -4.68 8.90
CA GLY A 263 21.47 -5.75 9.88
C GLY A 263 20.22 -5.96 10.76
N GLY A 264 19.57 -4.87 11.19
CA GLY A 264 18.31 -4.95 11.95
C GLY A 264 17.19 -5.58 11.12
N MET A 265 17.00 -5.12 9.88
CA MET A 265 16.04 -5.72 8.96
C MET A 265 16.27 -7.23 8.77
N GLU A 266 17.53 -7.67 8.62
CA GLU A 266 17.88 -9.09 8.44
C GLU A 266 17.57 -9.92 9.68
N ARG A 267 17.86 -9.42 10.88
CA ARG A 267 17.48 -10.10 12.13
C ARG A 267 15.98 -10.25 12.24
N SER A 268 15.22 -9.19 11.92
CA SER A 268 13.76 -9.23 11.92
C SER A 268 13.22 -10.25 10.92
N LEU A 269 13.82 -10.37 9.74
CA LEU A 269 13.50 -11.40 8.75
C LEU A 269 13.79 -12.81 9.22
N ALA A 270 14.87 -13.00 9.99
CA ALA A 270 15.23 -14.29 10.59
C ALA A 270 14.32 -14.68 11.76
N GLY A 271 13.44 -13.79 12.21
CA GLY A 271 12.59 -14.00 13.39
C GLY A 271 13.31 -13.77 14.72
N GLU A 272 14.48 -13.16 14.67
CA GLU A 272 15.22 -12.72 15.85
C GLU A 272 14.63 -11.39 16.30
N ALA A 273 13.79 -11.41 17.36
CA ALA A 273 13.22 -10.19 17.93
C ALA A 273 14.33 -9.29 18.47
N THR A 274 14.28 -8.02 18.12
CA THR A 274 15.09 -6.95 18.72
C THR A 274 14.44 -6.43 20.00
#